data_b44708ef015cb718d7b210b2f1c77bd2
#
_entry.id   b44708ef015cb718d7b210b2f1c77bd2
#
_cell.length_a   1.000
_cell.length_b   1.000
_cell.length_c   1.000
_cell.angle_alpha   90.00
_cell.angle_beta   90.00
_cell.angle_gamma   90.00
#
_symmetry.space_group_name_H-M   'P 1'
#
loop_
_entity.id
_entity.type
_entity.pdbx_description
1 polymer ?
#
loop_
_entity_poly.entity_id
_entity_poly.type
_entity_poly.pdbx_seq_one_letter_code
_entity_poly.pdbx_strand_id
1 'polypeptide(L)'
;MSGMTTYAQGTLIWIKHEEEVWMQAEIVTANEKEIIVKTAEEPDGRIILAPNEPIFLRTTDLFTTEGLSVMDDLTQLDHLHEPAVLSSLQNRFDVDKIYTFTGPILIALNPFKVIPGLYDDDVLRSFISTKPSTKPHVFNTSNMAYRGICDRSKSQTVLISGE
;
A
#
# COMPACT_ATOMS: atom_id res chain seq x y z
N MET A 1 -10.35 31.09 -7.51
CA MET A 1 -10.87 30.92 -6.14
C MET A 1 -10.61 29.47 -5.76
N SER A 2 -9.50 29.22 -5.09
CA SER A 2 -9.17 27.87 -4.58
C SER A 2 -10.00 27.65 -3.32
N GLY A 3 -11.01 26.79 -3.41
CA GLY A 3 -11.81 26.43 -2.24
C GLY A 3 -10.90 25.68 -1.26
N MET A 4 -10.63 26.29 -0.11
CA MET A 4 -9.99 25.60 1.00
C MET A 4 -10.88 24.44 1.43
N THR A 5 -10.37 23.25 1.32
CA THR A 5 -11.04 22.04 1.81
C THR A 5 -11.11 22.14 3.33
N THR A 6 -12.31 22.28 3.88
CA THR A 6 -12.50 22.32 5.34
C THR A 6 -12.49 20.87 5.83
N TYR A 7 -11.45 20.46 6.54
CA TYR A 7 -11.36 19.16 7.17
C TYR A 7 -12.13 19.15 8.49
N ALA A 8 -12.86 18.07 8.77
CA ALA A 8 -13.53 17.89 10.04
C ALA A 8 -12.54 17.51 11.15
N GLN A 9 -12.85 17.90 12.39
CA GLN A 9 -12.11 17.42 13.56
C GLN A 9 -12.17 15.88 13.63
N GLY A 10 -11.08 15.25 13.98
CA GLY A 10 -10.96 13.80 14.03
C GLY A 10 -10.63 13.15 12.68
N THR A 11 -10.51 13.93 11.60
CA THR A 11 -10.10 13.40 10.31
C THR A 11 -8.68 12.86 10.40
N LEU A 12 -8.48 11.60 9.98
CA LEU A 12 -7.16 10.99 9.91
C LEU A 12 -6.48 11.36 8.60
N ILE A 13 -5.21 11.72 8.70
CA ILE A 13 -4.40 12.20 7.59
C ILE A 13 -2.98 11.65 7.66
N TRP A 14 -2.27 11.81 6.54
CA TRP A 14 -0.83 11.67 6.45
C TRP A 14 -0.21 13.04 6.30
N ILE A 15 0.84 13.31 7.05
CA ILE A 15 1.67 14.51 6.97
C ILE A 15 3.11 14.14 6.65
N LYS A 16 3.88 15.06 6.08
CA LYS A 16 5.30 14.83 5.85
C LYS A 16 6.07 14.74 7.16
N HIS A 17 7.05 13.83 7.19
CA HIS A 17 7.97 13.66 8.31
C HIS A 17 9.41 13.53 7.79
N GLU A 18 10.38 14.05 8.54
CA GLU A 18 11.78 14.09 8.07
C GLU A 18 12.43 12.69 8.03
N GLU A 19 12.13 11.83 8.98
CA GLU A 19 12.70 10.50 9.09
C GLU A 19 11.83 9.42 8.43
N GLU A 20 10.52 9.42 8.71
CA GLU A 20 9.60 8.40 8.23
C GLU A 20 8.98 8.70 6.85
N VAL A 21 9.34 9.83 6.24
CA VAL A 21 8.76 10.38 5.01
C VAL A 21 7.29 10.78 5.20
N TRP A 22 6.45 9.92 5.75
CA TRP A 22 5.04 10.15 6.04
C TRP A 22 4.67 9.65 7.43
N MET A 23 4.05 10.53 8.23
CA MET A 23 3.56 10.22 9.57
C MET A 23 2.04 10.30 9.62
N GLN A 24 1.46 9.44 10.45
CA GLN A 24 0.03 9.45 10.72
C GLN A 24 -0.33 10.56 11.69
N ALA A 25 -1.38 11.31 11.36
CA ALA A 25 -1.87 12.39 12.20
C ALA A 25 -3.41 12.44 12.22
N GLU A 26 -3.95 13.08 13.25
CA GLU A 26 -5.37 13.35 13.38
C GLU A 26 -5.59 14.85 13.50
N ILE A 27 -6.55 15.37 12.75
CA ILE A 27 -6.89 16.79 12.79
C ILE A 27 -7.62 17.14 14.10
N VAL A 28 -7.03 18.03 14.86
CA VAL A 28 -7.62 18.59 16.08
C VAL A 28 -8.48 19.80 15.74
N THR A 29 -7.96 20.69 14.90
CA THR A 29 -8.66 21.89 14.44
C THR A 29 -8.17 22.26 13.05
N ALA A 30 -9.09 22.62 12.16
CA ALA A 30 -8.77 23.16 10.85
C ALA A 30 -9.59 24.44 10.62
N ASN A 31 -8.91 25.52 10.29
CA ASN A 31 -9.53 26.79 9.94
C ASN A 31 -8.79 27.44 8.76
N GLU A 32 -9.23 28.60 8.31
CA GLU A 32 -8.65 29.29 7.15
C GLU A 32 -7.18 29.71 7.31
N LYS A 33 -6.66 29.73 8.54
CA LYS A 33 -5.32 30.22 8.84
C LYS A 33 -4.34 29.11 9.17
N GLU A 34 -4.82 28.04 9.83
CA GLU A 34 -3.96 26.98 10.34
C GLU A 34 -4.71 25.65 10.42
N ILE A 35 -3.97 24.57 10.30
CA ILE A 35 -4.42 23.21 10.56
C ILE A 35 -3.56 22.69 11.72
N ILE A 36 -4.21 22.33 12.81
CA ILE A 36 -3.57 21.77 14.00
C ILE A 36 -3.85 20.29 14.02
N VAL A 37 -2.79 19.50 14.15
CA VAL A 37 -2.85 18.05 14.20
C VAL A 37 -2.14 17.50 15.43
N LYS A 38 -2.48 16.28 15.81
CA LYS A 38 -1.76 15.46 16.79
C LYS A 38 -1.26 14.20 16.12
N THR A 39 -0.16 13.66 16.64
CA THR A 39 0.45 12.39 16.19
C THR A 39 0.54 11.40 17.34
N ALA A 40 0.94 10.15 17.04
CA ALA A 40 1.17 9.15 18.09
C ALA A 40 2.37 9.50 18.98
N GLU A 41 3.36 10.20 18.45
CA GLU A 41 4.57 10.64 19.19
C GLU A 41 4.26 11.83 20.09
N GLU A 42 3.37 12.71 19.67
CA GLU A 42 2.94 13.89 20.41
C GLU A 42 1.41 13.90 20.59
N PRO A 43 0.84 13.05 21.44
CA PRO A 43 -0.62 12.94 21.59
C PRO A 43 -1.23 14.17 22.23
N ASP A 44 -0.48 14.90 23.06
CA ASP A 44 -0.86 16.18 23.66
C ASP A 44 -0.23 17.38 22.93
N GLY A 45 0.64 17.11 21.96
CA GLY A 45 1.31 18.10 21.14
C GLY A 45 0.36 18.74 20.13
N ARG A 46 0.73 19.94 19.68
CA ARG A 46 0.03 20.65 18.61
C ARG A 46 1.01 20.96 17.51
N ILE A 47 0.96 20.15 16.47
CA ILE A 47 1.72 20.42 15.24
C ILE A 47 0.87 21.34 14.38
N ILE A 48 1.40 22.49 14.02
CA ILE A 48 0.76 23.45 13.13
C ILE A 48 1.31 23.22 11.73
N LEU A 49 0.46 22.80 10.81
CA LEU A 49 0.85 22.55 9.43
C LEU A 49 0.95 23.86 8.65
N ALA A 50 1.97 23.97 7.83
CA ALA A 50 2.11 25.11 6.93
C ALA A 50 0.97 25.11 5.88
N PRO A 51 0.50 26.28 5.41
CA PRO A 51 -0.64 26.37 4.50
C PRO A 51 -0.50 25.61 3.17
N ASN A 52 0.72 25.31 2.77
CA ASN A 52 1.04 24.62 1.52
C ASN A 52 1.60 23.20 1.74
N GLU A 53 1.53 22.70 2.95
CA GLU A 53 2.03 21.36 3.26
C GLU A 53 1.12 20.30 2.64
N PRO A 54 1.68 19.28 1.96
CA PRO A 54 0.88 18.23 1.36
C PRO A 54 0.22 17.38 2.46
N ILE A 55 -1.11 17.30 2.42
CA ILE A 55 -1.94 16.53 3.32
C ILE A 55 -2.68 15.49 2.49
N PHE A 56 -2.63 14.23 2.92
CA PHE A 56 -3.39 13.15 2.29
C PHE A 56 -4.35 12.53 3.29
N LEU A 57 -5.56 12.24 2.84
CA LEU A 57 -6.57 11.58 3.67
C LEU A 57 -6.13 10.13 3.96
N ARG A 58 -6.34 9.71 5.20
CA ARG A 58 -6.10 8.34 5.63
C ARG A 58 -7.44 7.67 5.90
N THR A 59 -7.71 6.55 5.25
CA THR A 59 -8.88 5.72 5.55
C THR A 59 -8.57 4.77 6.71
N THR A 60 -9.57 4.54 7.56
CA THR A 60 -9.47 3.64 8.72
C THR A 60 -9.78 2.20 8.37
N ASP A 61 -10.51 1.96 7.27
CA ASP A 61 -11.13 0.68 6.98
C ASP A 61 -10.16 -0.41 6.50
N LEU A 62 -8.90 -0.05 6.27
CA LEU A 62 -7.85 -0.99 5.84
C LEU A 62 -7.14 -1.68 7.00
N PHE A 63 -7.42 -1.26 8.23
CA PHE A 63 -6.87 -1.88 9.42
C PHE A 63 -7.97 -2.70 10.08
N THR A 64 -7.98 -4.00 9.81
CA THR A 64 -8.76 -4.91 10.66
C THR A 64 -8.26 -4.78 12.10
N THR A 65 -9.11 -5.15 13.07
CA THR A 65 -8.81 -5.16 14.51
C THR A 65 -7.51 -5.90 14.87
N GLU A 66 -6.90 -6.61 13.93
CA GLU A 66 -5.60 -7.27 14.04
C GLU A 66 -4.44 -6.43 13.48
N GLY A 67 -4.71 -5.19 13.08
CA GLY A 67 -3.68 -4.18 12.79
C GLY A 67 -2.96 -4.32 11.45
N LEU A 68 -3.25 -5.32 10.65
CA LEU A 68 -2.49 -5.60 9.43
C LEU A 68 -3.37 -5.41 8.20
N SER A 69 -3.01 -4.45 7.37
CA SER A 69 -3.57 -4.36 6.03
C SER A 69 -3.18 -5.61 5.24
N VAL A 70 -4.15 -6.48 5.02
CA VAL A 70 -3.96 -7.74 4.27
C VAL A 70 -4.31 -7.55 2.80
N MET A 71 -4.37 -6.30 2.35
CA MET A 71 -4.76 -5.98 0.99
C MET A 71 -3.76 -6.52 -0.02
N ASP A 72 -4.21 -7.46 -0.82
CA ASP A 72 -3.37 -8.11 -1.83
C ASP A 72 -3.21 -7.26 -3.11
N ASP A 73 -4.10 -6.29 -3.34
CA ASP A 73 -4.09 -5.41 -4.51
C ASP A 73 -4.32 -3.94 -4.10
N LEU A 74 -3.35 -3.09 -4.37
CA LEU A 74 -3.38 -1.66 -4.04
C LEU A 74 -4.47 -0.88 -4.80
N THR A 75 -5.03 -1.42 -5.88
CA THR A 75 -6.15 -0.79 -6.57
C THR A 75 -7.45 -0.80 -5.75
N GLN A 76 -7.48 -1.54 -4.65
CA GLN A 76 -8.59 -1.58 -3.70
C GLN A 76 -8.48 -0.50 -2.61
N LEU A 77 -7.40 0.30 -2.60
CA LEU A 77 -7.26 1.44 -1.70
C LEU A 77 -8.28 2.53 -2.07
N ASP A 78 -9.02 3.04 -1.10
CA ASP A 78 -9.97 4.14 -1.30
C ASP A 78 -9.28 5.41 -1.79
N HIS A 79 -8.05 5.63 -1.32
CA HIS A 79 -7.19 6.73 -1.72
C HIS A 79 -5.83 6.21 -2.17
N LEU A 80 -5.62 6.14 -3.49
CA LEU A 80 -4.35 5.72 -4.06
C LEU A 80 -3.39 6.90 -4.13
N HIS A 81 -2.64 7.10 -3.07
CA HIS A 81 -1.58 8.10 -2.98
C HIS A 81 -0.34 7.52 -2.29
N GLU A 82 0.78 8.20 -2.41
CA GLU A 82 2.09 7.72 -1.96
C GLU A 82 2.10 7.20 -0.50
N PRO A 83 1.64 7.96 0.52
CA PRO A 83 1.68 7.46 1.90
C PRO A 83 0.82 6.21 2.13
N ALA A 84 -0.33 6.07 1.47
CA ALA A 84 -1.15 4.88 1.61
C ALA A 84 -0.50 3.65 0.98
N VAL A 85 0.15 3.83 -0.18
CA VAL A 85 0.92 2.77 -0.85
C VAL A 85 2.08 2.33 0.03
N LEU A 86 2.91 3.28 0.53
CA LEU A 86 4.06 2.97 1.37
C LEU A 86 3.65 2.26 2.66
N SER A 87 2.62 2.76 3.34
CA SER A 87 2.10 2.12 4.56
C SER A 87 1.59 0.70 4.30
N SER A 88 0.88 0.48 3.19
CA SER A 88 0.41 -0.86 2.82
C SER A 88 1.56 -1.82 2.53
N LEU A 89 2.57 -1.37 1.82
CA LEU A 89 3.76 -2.17 1.52
C LEU A 89 4.56 -2.48 2.79
N GLN A 90 4.73 -1.50 3.69
CA GLN A 90 5.41 -1.68 4.98
C GLN A 90 4.69 -2.74 5.83
N ASN A 91 3.37 -2.59 6.03
CA ASN A 91 2.58 -3.54 6.81
C ASN A 91 2.67 -4.97 6.26
N ARG A 92 2.72 -5.12 4.94
CA ARG A 92 2.90 -6.43 4.29
C ARG A 92 4.31 -6.98 4.47
N PHE A 93 5.31 -6.12 4.35
CA PHE A 93 6.71 -6.48 4.53
C PHE A 93 6.98 -6.99 5.95
N ASP A 94 6.41 -6.35 6.96
CA ASP A 94 6.56 -6.72 8.38
C ASP A 94 6.03 -8.13 8.71
N VAL A 95 5.15 -8.66 7.86
CA VAL A 95 4.59 -10.03 7.96
C VAL A 95 5.06 -10.95 6.83
N ASP A 96 6.20 -10.65 6.24
CA ASP A 96 6.84 -11.45 5.18
C ASP A 96 5.99 -11.62 3.90
N LYS A 97 5.02 -10.74 3.65
CA LYS A 97 4.24 -10.69 2.41
C LYS A 97 4.88 -9.75 1.42
N ILE A 98 5.96 -10.22 0.78
CA ILE A 98 6.79 -9.39 -0.11
C ILE A 98 6.17 -9.08 -1.48
N TYR A 99 5.11 -9.78 -1.86
CA TYR A 99 4.41 -9.57 -3.13
C TYR A 99 3.11 -8.82 -2.92
N THR A 100 2.83 -7.83 -3.77
CA THR A 100 1.59 -7.04 -3.75
C THR A 100 1.20 -6.69 -5.17
N PHE A 101 -0.07 -6.85 -5.53
CA PHE A 101 -0.56 -6.38 -6.82
C PHE A 101 -0.85 -4.87 -6.80
N THR A 102 -0.70 -4.25 -7.95
CA THR A 102 -1.35 -3.00 -8.29
C THR A 102 -1.96 -3.16 -9.68
N GLY A 103 -3.17 -3.71 -9.71
CA GLY A 103 -3.81 -4.17 -10.94
C GLY A 103 -2.99 -5.27 -11.62
N PRO A 104 -2.56 -5.09 -12.89
CA PRO A 104 -1.79 -6.10 -13.62
C PRO A 104 -0.30 -6.16 -13.24
N ILE A 105 0.18 -5.23 -12.43
CA ILE A 105 1.58 -5.14 -12.04
C ILE A 105 1.79 -5.85 -10.70
N LEU A 106 2.87 -6.63 -10.60
CA LEU A 106 3.31 -7.24 -9.36
C LEU A 106 4.46 -6.41 -8.78
N ILE A 107 4.26 -5.88 -7.59
CA ILE A 107 5.33 -5.29 -6.77
C ILE A 107 5.98 -6.41 -5.99
N ALA A 108 7.30 -6.47 -6.01
CA ALA A 108 8.12 -7.42 -5.25
C ALA A 108 9.13 -6.64 -4.42
N LEU A 109 9.08 -6.77 -3.12
CA LEU A 109 10.05 -6.19 -2.20
C LEU A 109 11.13 -7.20 -1.86
N ASN A 110 12.39 -6.75 -1.83
CA ASN A 110 13.48 -7.61 -1.39
C ASN A 110 13.43 -7.75 0.15
N PRO A 111 13.21 -8.95 0.70
CA PRO A 111 13.12 -9.13 2.16
C PRO A 111 14.49 -9.16 2.84
N PHE A 112 15.61 -9.16 2.09
CA PHE A 112 16.97 -9.35 2.60
C PHE A 112 17.16 -10.59 3.49
N LYS A 113 16.26 -11.54 3.41
CA LYS A 113 16.27 -12.82 4.14
C LYS A 113 15.57 -13.91 3.32
N VAL A 114 15.82 -15.16 3.68
CA VAL A 114 15.05 -16.28 3.13
C VAL A 114 13.71 -16.38 3.87
N ILE A 115 12.61 -16.39 3.12
CA ILE A 115 11.28 -16.64 3.66
C ILE A 115 10.95 -18.12 3.47
N PRO A 116 10.89 -18.94 4.55
CA PRO A 116 10.62 -20.36 4.44
C PRO A 116 9.27 -20.62 3.77
N GLY A 117 9.25 -21.61 2.89
CA GLY A 117 8.02 -22.05 2.24
C GLY A 117 7.53 -21.17 1.08
N LEU A 118 8.10 -19.99 0.85
CA LEU A 118 7.62 -19.06 -0.17
C LEU A 118 7.65 -19.63 -1.59
N TYR A 119 8.66 -20.45 -1.90
CA TYR A 119 8.91 -21.03 -3.24
C TYR A 119 8.84 -22.55 -3.28
N ASP A 120 8.24 -23.17 -2.28
CA ASP A 120 8.11 -24.62 -2.22
C ASP A 120 7.26 -25.18 -3.37
N ASP A 121 7.48 -26.43 -3.71
CA ASP A 121 6.76 -27.13 -4.80
C ASP A 121 5.24 -27.11 -4.59
N ASP A 122 4.77 -27.20 -3.35
CA ASP A 122 3.34 -27.16 -3.04
C ASP A 122 2.75 -25.78 -3.31
N VAL A 123 3.52 -24.71 -3.02
CA VAL A 123 3.14 -23.34 -3.38
C VAL A 123 3.08 -23.19 -4.90
N LEU A 124 4.12 -23.64 -5.61
CA LEU A 124 4.13 -23.64 -7.08
C LEU A 124 2.91 -24.38 -7.66
N ARG A 125 2.62 -25.57 -7.17
CA ARG A 125 1.47 -26.37 -7.61
C ARG A 125 0.14 -25.66 -7.37
N SER A 126 0.02 -24.90 -6.30
CA SER A 126 -1.19 -24.12 -6.00
C SER A 126 -1.49 -23.05 -7.07
N PHE A 127 -0.45 -22.54 -7.74
CA PHE A 127 -0.58 -21.56 -8.82
C PHE A 127 -0.75 -22.18 -10.22
N ILE A 128 -0.40 -23.46 -10.43
CA ILE A 128 -0.58 -24.17 -11.71
C ILE A 128 -2.05 -24.61 -11.91
N SER A 129 -3.00 -23.89 -11.35
CA SER A 129 -4.42 -24.19 -11.52
C SER A 129 -4.97 -23.61 -12.83
N THR A 130 -6.08 -24.19 -13.29
CA THR A 130 -6.81 -23.67 -14.45
C THR A 130 -7.46 -22.31 -14.20
N LYS A 131 -7.66 -21.95 -12.93
CA LYS A 131 -8.18 -20.62 -12.54
C LYS A 131 -7.01 -19.73 -12.09
N PRO A 132 -6.93 -18.48 -12.60
CA PRO A 132 -5.95 -17.52 -12.09
C PRO A 132 -6.13 -17.34 -10.57
N SER A 133 -5.03 -17.37 -9.85
CA SER A 133 -5.05 -17.03 -8.43
C SER A 133 -5.24 -15.52 -8.25
N THR A 134 -5.93 -15.11 -7.21
CA THR A 134 -6.01 -13.71 -6.80
C THR A 134 -4.86 -13.29 -5.87
N LYS A 135 -4.05 -14.27 -5.44
CA LYS A 135 -2.92 -14.00 -4.54
C LYS A 135 -1.72 -13.44 -5.30
N PRO A 136 -1.09 -12.36 -4.81
CA PRO A 136 0.10 -11.80 -5.40
C PRO A 136 1.30 -12.74 -5.18
N HIS A 137 1.90 -13.19 -6.28
CA HIS A 137 3.08 -14.04 -6.28
C HIS A 137 3.71 -14.10 -7.66
N VAL A 138 5.03 -14.24 -7.74
CA VAL A 138 5.74 -14.37 -9.02
C VAL A 138 5.26 -15.59 -9.82
N PHE A 139 4.89 -16.69 -9.16
CA PHE A 139 4.32 -17.88 -9.82
C PHE A 139 2.99 -17.58 -10.50
N ASN A 140 2.18 -16.68 -9.93
CA ASN A 140 0.95 -16.24 -10.59
C ASN A 140 1.23 -15.50 -11.88
N THR A 141 2.16 -14.55 -11.86
CA THR A 141 2.59 -13.79 -13.05
C THR A 141 3.11 -14.74 -14.13
N SER A 142 3.96 -15.70 -13.75
CA SER A 142 4.49 -16.71 -14.68
C SER A 142 3.39 -17.60 -15.27
N ASN A 143 2.44 -18.06 -14.44
CA ASN A 143 1.31 -18.86 -14.91
C ASN A 143 0.40 -18.07 -15.86
N MET A 144 0.14 -16.81 -15.58
CA MET A 144 -0.65 -15.95 -16.47
C MET A 144 0.02 -15.75 -17.83
N ALA A 145 1.34 -15.55 -17.85
CA ALA A 145 2.12 -15.44 -19.09
C ALA A 145 2.10 -16.78 -19.87
N TYR A 146 2.35 -17.90 -19.20
CA TYR A 146 2.30 -19.22 -19.82
C TYR A 146 0.94 -19.51 -20.47
N ARG A 147 -0.15 -19.25 -19.76
CA ARG A 147 -1.51 -19.39 -20.31
C ARG A 147 -1.81 -18.42 -21.45
N GLY A 148 -1.28 -17.23 -21.40
CA GLY A 148 -1.38 -16.30 -22.52
C GLY A 148 -0.80 -16.86 -23.80
N ILE A 149 0.27 -17.65 -23.72
CA ILE A 149 0.87 -18.35 -24.86
C ILE A 149 0.01 -19.56 -25.26
N CYS A 150 -0.30 -20.45 -24.31
CA CYS A 150 -0.97 -21.71 -24.61
C CYS A 150 -2.43 -21.55 -25.03
N ASP A 151 -3.21 -20.77 -24.29
CA ASP A 151 -4.67 -20.69 -24.45
C ASP A 151 -5.07 -19.64 -25.48
N ARG A 152 -4.26 -18.58 -25.67
CA ARG A 152 -4.59 -17.44 -26.52
C ARG A 152 -3.66 -17.28 -27.72
N SER A 153 -2.62 -18.12 -27.83
CA SER A 153 -1.59 -18.04 -28.89
C SER A 153 -0.98 -16.62 -29.03
N LYS A 154 -0.83 -15.92 -27.91
CA LYS A 154 -0.28 -14.55 -27.87
C LYS A 154 1.10 -14.56 -27.25
N SER A 155 2.07 -13.95 -27.93
CA SER A 155 3.39 -13.69 -27.34
C SER A 155 3.26 -12.90 -26.04
N GLN A 156 4.06 -13.26 -25.07
CA GLN A 156 4.10 -12.63 -23.75
C GLN A 156 5.48 -12.05 -23.48
N THR A 157 5.52 -10.93 -22.81
CA THR A 157 6.76 -10.30 -22.33
C THR A 157 6.59 -10.01 -20.84
N VAL A 158 7.55 -10.42 -20.04
CA VAL A 158 7.64 -10.04 -18.62
C VAL A 158 8.73 -8.98 -18.51
N LEU A 159 8.35 -7.78 -18.13
CA LEU A 159 9.27 -6.68 -17.87
C LEU A 159 9.53 -6.59 -16.37
N ILE A 160 10.81 -6.60 -15.99
CA ILE A 160 11.25 -6.39 -14.60
C ILE A 160 11.95 -5.03 -14.57
N SER A 161 11.50 -4.15 -13.69
CA SER A 161 12.07 -2.82 -13.48
C SER A 161 12.13 -2.54 -11.99
N GLY A 162 13.20 -1.91 -11.54
CA GLY A 162 13.45 -1.56 -10.14
C GLY A 162 14.94 -1.35 -9.87
N GLU A 163 15.24 -1.04 -8.63
CA GLU A 163 16.62 -0.87 -8.12
C GLU A 163 16.96 -2.03 -7.18
#